data_60ccef56fb7b2a5ba55bcaace99ac49d
#
_entry.id   60ccef56fb7b2a5ba55bcaace99ac49d
#
_cell.length_a   1.000
_cell.length_b   1.000
_cell.length_c   1.000
_cell.angle_alpha   90.00
_cell.angle_beta   90.00
_cell.angle_gamma   90.00
#
_symmetry.space_group_name_H-M   'P 1'
#
loop_
_entity.id
_entity.type
_entity.pdbx_description
1 polymer ?
#
loop_
_entity_poly.entity_id
_entity_poly.type
_entity_poly.pdbx_seq_one_letter_code
_entity_poly.pdbx_strand_id
1 'polypeptide(L)'
;MNILIFGLPGSGKSTFAKKLIGDKKIAYFNADEVRKMFNDWDFTEAGRIRQAQRMIGLTAYAQGHCVVDFVCPYDAWRDDYDIKIWMNTIKEGRFEDTNKMFEKPTKIDYEIKDYNYEEIINEIQNKL
;
A
#
# COMPACT_ATOMS: atom_id res chain seq x y z
N MET A 1 3.48 7.65 12.10
CA MET A 1 4.21 7.11 10.94
C MET A 1 3.24 6.80 9.81
N ASN A 2 3.68 7.00 8.59
CA ASN A 2 2.93 6.61 7.38
C ASN A 2 3.44 5.25 6.91
N ILE A 3 2.56 4.27 6.88
CA ILE A 3 2.87 2.89 6.55
C ILE A 3 2.28 2.56 5.19
N LEU A 4 3.15 2.19 4.25
CA LEU A 4 2.74 1.77 2.90
C LEU A 4 2.69 0.25 2.82
N ILE A 5 1.57 -0.27 2.32
CA ILE A 5 1.43 -1.66 1.91
C ILE A 5 1.21 -1.64 0.41
N PHE A 6 2.16 -2.20 -0.33
CA PHE A 6 2.12 -2.13 -1.79
C PHE A 6 2.36 -3.50 -2.43
N GLY A 7 1.97 -3.65 -3.66
CA GLY A 7 2.10 -4.88 -4.41
C GLY A 7 1.07 -4.95 -5.54
N LEU A 8 1.15 -6.00 -6.32
CA LEU A 8 0.24 -6.21 -7.44
C LEU A 8 -1.20 -6.40 -6.97
N PRO A 9 -2.19 -6.07 -7.82
CA PRO A 9 -3.59 -6.36 -7.51
C PRO A 9 -3.78 -7.85 -7.21
N GLY A 10 -4.49 -8.17 -6.14
CA GLY A 10 -4.73 -9.55 -5.72
C GLY A 10 -3.65 -10.14 -4.82
N SER A 11 -2.66 -9.37 -4.42
CA SER A 11 -1.57 -9.84 -3.53
C SER A 11 -1.97 -9.94 -2.05
N GLY A 12 -3.17 -9.48 -1.67
CA GLY A 12 -3.65 -9.56 -0.29
C GLY A 12 -3.35 -8.35 0.57
N LYS A 13 -3.13 -7.19 -0.06
CA LYS A 13 -2.79 -5.94 0.65
C LYS A 13 -3.85 -5.50 1.66
N SER A 14 -5.11 -5.50 1.26
CA SER A 14 -6.18 -5.03 2.14
C SER A 14 -6.41 -5.97 3.32
N THR A 15 -6.28 -7.27 3.12
CA THR A 15 -6.34 -8.26 4.21
C THR A 15 -5.22 -8.05 5.21
N PHE A 16 -4.00 -7.85 4.71
CA PHE A 16 -2.84 -7.56 5.56
C PHE A 16 -3.05 -6.27 6.36
N ALA A 17 -3.49 -5.20 5.68
CA ALA A 17 -3.76 -3.91 6.31
C ALA A 17 -4.75 -4.02 7.47
N LYS A 18 -5.86 -4.72 7.25
CA LYS A 18 -6.89 -4.90 8.28
C LYS A 18 -6.36 -5.69 9.48
N LYS A 19 -5.56 -6.71 9.24
CA LYS A 19 -4.94 -7.48 10.32
C LYS A 19 -3.90 -6.64 11.08
N LEU A 20 -3.13 -5.84 10.38
CA LEU A 20 -2.14 -4.95 11.00
C LEU A 20 -2.83 -3.92 11.90
N ILE A 21 -3.91 -3.33 11.44
CA ILE A 21 -4.66 -2.32 12.19
C ILE A 21 -5.34 -2.94 13.40
N GLY A 22 -6.01 -4.10 13.22
CA GLY A 22 -6.74 -4.75 14.30
C GLY A 22 -7.72 -3.79 14.97
N ASP A 23 -7.62 -3.68 16.29
CA ASP A 23 -8.48 -2.80 17.11
C ASP A 23 -7.90 -1.40 17.29
N LYS A 24 -6.75 -1.12 16.71
CA LYS A 24 -6.07 0.16 16.89
C LYS A 24 -6.79 1.26 16.12
N LYS A 25 -6.79 2.47 16.67
CA LYS A 25 -7.34 3.65 16.01
C LYS A 25 -6.30 4.24 15.06
N ILE A 26 -6.18 3.63 13.90
CA ILE A 26 -5.22 4.01 12.85
C ILE A 26 -6.02 4.38 11.61
N ALA A 27 -5.70 5.53 11.02
CA ALA A 27 -6.31 5.94 9.76
C ALA A 27 -5.90 4.96 8.65
N TYR A 28 -6.85 4.59 7.81
CA TYR A 28 -6.61 3.63 6.73
C TYR A 28 -7.16 4.15 5.41
N PHE A 29 -6.30 4.23 4.41
CA PHE A 29 -6.65 4.63 3.06
C PHE A 29 -6.36 3.48 2.09
N ASN A 30 -7.43 2.84 1.62
CA ASN A 30 -7.37 1.83 0.56
C ASN A 30 -7.58 2.52 -0.78
N ALA A 31 -6.80 2.15 -1.78
CA ALA A 31 -6.82 2.80 -3.09
C ALA A 31 -8.19 2.78 -3.77
N ASP A 32 -8.88 1.63 -3.75
CA ASP A 32 -10.20 1.52 -4.39
C ASP A 32 -11.23 2.38 -3.69
N GLU A 33 -11.22 2.42 -2.36
CA GLU A 33 -12.10 3.28 -1.58
C GLU A 33 -11.82 4.76 -1.86
N VAL A 34 -10.56 5.14 -1.98
CA VAL A 34 -10.16 6.51 -2.30
C VAL A 34 -10.62 6.89 -3.71
N ARG A 35 -10.44 6.01 -4.70
CA ARG A 35 -10.95 6.25 -6.05
C ARG A 35 -12.46 6.45 -6.05
N LYS A 36 -13.18 5.66 -5.28
CA LYS A 36 -14.62 5.77 -5.13
C LYS A 36 -15.00 7.13 -4.51
N MET A 37 -14.31 7.54 -3.46
CA MET A 37 -14.55 8.83 -2.80
C MET A 37 -14.42 10.02 -3.76
N PHE A 38 -13.45 9.96 -4.67
CA PHE A 38 -13.18 11.04 -5.62
C PHE A 38 -13.82 10.79 -6.99
N ASN A 39 -14.54 9.69 -7.15
CA ASN A 39 -15.13 9.27 -8.43
C ASN A 39 -14.10 9.33 -9.57
N ASP A 40 -12.92 8.78 -9.32
CA ASP A 40 -11.77 8.86 -10.23
C ASP A 40 -11.24 7.47 -10.57
N TRP A 41 -11.71 6.93 -11.68
CA TRP A 41 -11.33 5.62 -12.19
C TRP A 41 -10.42 5.74 -13.42
N ASP A 42 -9.68 6.84 -13.51
CA ASP A 42 -8.72 7.10 -14.57
C ASP A 42 -7.42 6.33 -14.32
N PHE A 43 -7.19 5.28 -15.12
CA PHE A 43 -5.99 4.45 -15.05
C PHE A 43 -4.94 4.80 -16.11
N THR A 44 -5.10 5.95 -16.76
CA THR A 44 -4.02 6.52 -17.59
C THR A 44 -2.83 6.89 -16.71
N GLU A 45 -1.68 7.17 -17.32
CA GLU A 45 -0.51 7.62 -16.57
C GLU A 45 -0.83 8.84 -15.70
N ALA A 46 -1.49 9.84 -16.27
CA ALA A 46 -1.89 11.04 -15.51
C ALA A 46 -2.82 10.71 -14.34
N GLY A 47 -3.78 9.82 -14.54
CA GLY A 47 -4.70 9.37 -13.50
C GLY A 47 -4.01 8.59 -12.39
N ARG A 48 -3.03 7.77 -12.74
CA ARG A 48 -2.23 7.02 -11.75
C ARG A 48 -1.32 7.93 -10.93
N ILE A 49 -0.72 8.94 -11.55
CA ILE A 49 0.06 9.97 -10.86
C ILE A 49 -0.83 10.74 -9.88
N ARG A 50 -2.02 11.15 -10.34
CA ARG A 50 -2.99 11.87 -9.49
C ARG A 50 -3.40 11.01 -8.29
N GLN A 51 -3.64 9.72 -8.49
CA GLN A 51 -3.98 8.80 -7.40
C GLN A 51 -2.83 8.67 -6.40
N ALA A 52 -1.59 8.52 -6.87
CA ALA A 52 -0.43 8.42 -5.99
C ALA A 52 -0.25 9.69 -5.15
N GLN A 53 -0.41 10.86 -5.75
CA GLN A 53 -0.35 12.14 -5.04
C GLN A 53 -1.47 12.26 -4.01
N ARG A 54 -2.66 11.78 -4.33
CA ARG A 54 -3.81 11.77 -3.43
C ARG A 54 -3.56 10.85 -2.23
N MET A 55 -3.01 9.66 -2.47
CA MET A 55 -2.74 8.69 -1.41
C MET A 55 -1.76 9.25 -0.38
N ILE A 56 -0.64 9.82 -0.81
CA ILE A 56 0.31 10.42 0.12
C ILE A 56 -0.24 11.71 0.73
N GLY A 57 -0.97 12.51 -0.04
CA GLY A 57 -1.56 13.76 0.45
C GLY A 57 -2.55 13.55 1.57
N LEU A 58 -3.34 12.48 1.50
CA LEU A 58 -4.33 12.16 2.54
C LEU A 58 -3.68 11.85 3.90
N THR A 59 -2.45 11.33 3.90
CA THR A 59 -1.74 11.04 5.16
C THR A 59 -1.50 12.28 6.01
N ALA A 60 -1.42 13.45 5.38
CA ALA A 60 -1.22 14.70 6.10
C ALA A 60 -2.39 15.07 7.03
N TYR A 61 -3.57 14.53 6.76
CA TYR A 61 -4.78 14.80 7.56
C TYR A 61 -5.00 13.76 8.65
N ALA A 62 -4.26 12.67 8.66
CA ALA A 62 -4.36 11.66 9.69
C ALA A 62 -3.65 12.11 10.96
N GLN A 63 -4.23 11.80 12.11
CA GLN A 63 -3.57 12.03 13.39
C GLN A 63 -2.90 10.74 13.86
N GLY A 64 -1.59 10.79 14.08
CA GLY A 64 -0.81 9.63 14.49
C GLY A 64 -0.45 8.74 13.31
N HIS A 65 -0.55 7.45 13.52
CA HIS A 65 -0.19 6.47 12.47
C HIS A 65 -1.25 6.36 11.40
N CYS A 66 -0.81 6.09 10.17
CA CYS A 66 -1.67 5.97 9.01
C CYS A 66 -1.20 4.79 8.15
N VAL A 67 -2.12 3.97 7.70
CA VAL A 67 -1.86 2.87 6.77
C VAL A 67 -2.43 3.23 5.40
N VAL A 68 -1.61 3.10 4.38
CA VAL A 68 -1.97 3.34 2.98
C VAL A 68 -1.70 2.07 2.18
N ASP A 69 -2.68 1.64 1.40
CA ASP A 69 -2.62 0.40 0.65
C ASP A 69 -2.99 0.67 -0.80
N PHE A 70 -2.04 0.51 -1.69
CA PHE A 70 -2.23 0.59 -3.14
C PHE A 70 -1.07 -0.10 -3.89
N VAL A 71 -1.20 -0.23 -5.21
CA VAL A 71 -0.17 -0.89 -6.02
C VAL A 71 1.17 -0.18 -5.90
N CYS A 72 1.19 1.14 -5.95
CA CYS A 72 2.40 1.98 -5.84
C CYS A 72 3.54 1.44 -6.73
N PRO A 73 3.37 1.45 -8.07
CA PRO A 73 4.23 0.66 -8.95
C PRO A 73 5.63 1.22 -9.14
N TYR A 74 5.85 2.50 -8.84
CA TYR A 74 7.14 3.15 -9.02
C TYR A 74 7.90 3.25 -7.71
N ASP A 75 9.16 2.84 -7.74
CA ASP A 75 10.00 2.80 -6.54
C ASP A 75 10.16 4.18 -5.89
N ALA A 76 10.27 5.23 -6.70
CA ALA A 76 10.39 6.60 -6.19
C ALA A 76 9.18 7.05 -5.36
N TRP A 77 7.97 6.62 -5.70
CA TRP A 77 6.77 6.99 -4.94
C TRP A 77 6.74 6.37 -3.55
N ARG A 78 7.41 5.23 -3.37
CA ARG A 78 7.45 4.50 -2.09
C ARG A 78 8.30 5.22 -1.05
N ASP A 79 9.23 6.06 -1.48
CA ASP A 79 10.14 6.79 -0.60
C ASP A 79 9.44 7.83 0.31
N ASP A 80 8.21 8.20 -0.03
CA ASP A 80 7.43 9.16 0.78
C ASP A 80 6.89 8.54 2.08
N TYR A 81 7.00 7.23 2.25
CA TYR A 81 6.45 6.50 3.39
C TYR A 81 7.53 6.07 4.37
N ASP A 82 7.17 6.03 5.65
CA ASP A 82 8.11 5.71 6.74
C ASP A 82 8.41 4.21 6.83
N ILE A 83 7.38 3.39 6.66
CA ILE A 83 7.51 1.92 6.62
C ILE A 83 6.95 1.43 5.29
N LYS A 84 7.72 0.60 4.60
CA LYS A 84 7.37 0.07 3.28
C LYS A 84 7.25 -1.45 3.37
N ILE A 85 6.06 -1.95 3.13
CA ILE A 85 5.74 -3.38 3.21
C ILE A 85 5.35 -3.85 1.81
N TRP A 86 6.16 -4.73 1.23
CA TRP A 86 5.91 -5.29 -0.09
C TRP A 86 5.18 -6.63 0.02
N MET A 87 3.96 -6.67 -0.51
CA MET A 87 3.19 -7.90 -0.64
C MET A 87 3.63 -8.63 -1.92
N ASN A 88 4.67 -9.46 -1.80
CA ASN A 88 5.23 -10.24 -2.91
C ASN A 88 4.73 -11.69 -2.85
N THR A 89 3.42 -11.85 -2.79
CA THR A 89 2.75 -13.15 -2.66
C THR A 89 2.37 -13.77 -4.00
N ILE A 90 2.35 -12.97 -5.07
CA ILE A 90 2.05 -13.39 -6.44
C ILE A 90 3.07 -12.77 -7.39
N LYS A 91 3.34 -13.46 -8.50
CA LYS A 91 4.29 -12.97 -9.51
C LYS A 91 3.63 -12.08 -10.55
N GLU A 92 2.35 -12.33 -10.84
CA GLU A 92 1.56 -11.59 -11.81
C GLU A 92 0.18 -11.32 -11.25
N GLY A 93 -0.28 -10.07 -11.39
CA GLY A 93 -1.64 -9.69 -11.08
C GLY A 93 -2.53 -9.87 -12.30
N ARG A 94 -3.82 -9.53 -12.13
CA ARG A 94 -4.87 -9.67 -13.17
C ARG A 94 -4.69 -8.72 -14.36
N PHE A 95 -3.96 -7.62 -14.16
CA PHE A 95 -3.83 -6.55 -15.15
C PHE A 95 -2.41 -6.53 -15.70
N GLU A 96 -2.26 -6.88 -16.97
CA GLU A 96 -0.96 -6.97 -17.62
C GLU A 96 -0.22 -5.63 -17.63
N ASP A 97 -0.92 -4.53 -17.87
CA ASP A 97 -0.33 -3.19 -17.85
C ASP A 97 0.30 -2.87 -16.51
N THR A 98 -0.38 -3.23 -15.42
CA THR A 98 0.14 -3.04 -14.05
C THR A 98 1.35 -3.92 -13.80
N ASN A 99 1.33 -5.17 -14.27
CA ASN A 99 2.48 -6.08 -14.15
C ASN A 99 3.73 -5.49 -14.81
N LYS A 100 3.57 -4.91 -16.00
CA LYS A 100 4.68 -4.35 -16.77
C LYS A 100 5.27 -3.10 -16.14
N MET A 101 4.43 -2.26 -15.51
CA MET A 101 4.91 -1.01 -14.92
C MET A 101 5.46 -1.18 -13.51
N PHE A 102 5.18 -2.30 -12.85
CA PHE A 102 5.58 -2.51 -11.46
C PHE A 102 7.10 -2.68 -11.35
N GLU A 103 7.75 -1.71 -10.73
CA GLU A 103 9.19 -1.73 -10.49
C GLU A 103 9.51 -2.56 -9.26
N LYS A 104 10.52 -3.43 -9.37
CA LYS A 104 11.01 -4.18 -8.22
C LYS A 104 11.52 -3.20 -7.16
N PRO A 105 11.12 -3.36 -5.88
CA PRO A 105 11.59 -2.46 -4.83
C PRO A 105 13.09 -2.53 -4.62
N THR A 106 13.71 -1.37 -4.38
CA THR A 106 15.12 -1.28 -4.00
C THR A 106 15.29 -1.12 -2.49
N LYS A 107 14.31 -0.53 -1.82
CA LYS A 107 14.32 -0.29 -0.37
C LYS A 107 12.96 -0.68 0.21
N ILE A 108 12.95 -1.68 1.05
CA ILE A 108 11.76 -2.10 1.78
C ILE A 108 12.13 -2.43 3.22
N ASP A 109 11.16 -2.33 4.11
CA ASP A 109 11.33 -2.73 5.51
C ASP A 109 10.89 -4.17 5.70
N TYR A 110 9.85 -4.61 4.99
CA TYR A 110 9.31 -5.96 5.07
C TYR A 110 8.91 -6.47 3.69
N GLU A 111 9.26 -7.73 3.43
CA GLU A 111 8.79 -8.45 2.24
C GLU A 111 7.91 -9.62 2.68
N ILE A 112 6.66 -9.63 2.24
CA ILE A 112 5.68 -10.68 2.57
C ILE A 112 5.59 -11.62 1.36
N LYS A 113 6.11 -12.84 1.50
CA LYS A 113 6.19 -13.83 0.42
C LYS A 113 5.04 -14.84 0.44
N ASP A 114 4.42 -15.02 1.60
CA ASP A 114 3.30 -15.94 1.79
C ASP A 114 2.35 -15.39 2.87
N TYR A 115 1.32 -16.14 3.20
CA TYR A 115 0.31 -15.71 4.15
C TYR A 115 0.59 -16.07 5.61
N ASN A 116 1.80 -16.60 5.91
CA ASN A 116 2.28 -16.86 7.27
C ASN A 116 3.05 -15.63 7.80
N TYR A 117 2.33 -14.55 8.05
CA TYR A 117 2.95 -13.26 8.39
C TYR A 117 2.57 -12.73 9.78
N GLU A 118 2.03 -13.57 10.66
CA GLU A 118 1.60 -13.12 11.99
C GLU A 118 2.74 -12.54 12.82
N GLU A 119 3.93 -13.13 12.77
CA GLU A 119 5.09 -12.61 13.48
C GLU A 119 5.50 -11.23 12.98
N ILE A 120 5.43 -11.03 11.67
CA ILE A 120 5.75 -9.73 11.04
C ILE A 120 4.72 -8.69 11.47
N ILE A 121 3.43 -9.04 11.48
CA ILE A 121 2.39 -8.15 11.97
C ILE A 121 2.66 -7.75 13.41
N ASN A 122 2.97 -8.70 14.28
CA ASN A 122 3.27 -8.42 15.69
C ASN A 122 4.48 -7.49 15.83
N GLU A 123 5.53 -7.72 15.04
CA GLU A 123 6.72 -6.87 15.04
C GLU A 123 6.40 -5.42 14.64
N ILE A 124 5.59 -5.24 13.59
CA ILE A 124 5.18 -3.92 13.15
C ILE A 124 4.28 -3.26 14.20
N GLN A 125 3.32 -4.00 14.75
CA GLN A 125 2.41 -3.49 15.78
C GLN A 125 3.17 -2.98 17.01
N ASN A 126 4.28 -3.61 17.36
CA ASN A 126 5.12 -3.16 18.48
C ASN A 126 5.78 -1.80 18.24
N LYS A 127 5.82 -1.34 16.99
CA LYS A 127 6.34 -0.02 16.62
C LYS A 127 5.25 1.06 16.65
N LEU A 128 4.02 0.64 16.79
CA LEU A 128 2.84 1.51 16.79
C LEU A 128 2.30 1.71 18.23
#